data_f517334fea7a9788ad05dcd63224340f
#
_entry.id   f517334fea7a9788ad05dcd63224340f
#
_cell.length_a   1.000
_cell.length_b   1.000
_cell.length_c   1.000
_cell.angle_alpha   90.00
_cell.angle_beta   90.00
_cell.angle_gamma   90.00
#
_symmetry.space_group_name_H-M   'P 1'
#
loop_
_entity.id
_entity.type
_entity.pdbx_description
1 polymer ?
#
loop_
_entity_poly.entity_id
_entity_poly.type
_entity_poly.pdbx_seq_one_letter_code
_entity_poly.pdbx_strand_id
1 'polypeptide(L)'
;MNIVNGAKAHIARVAVVLAAAALAVSLAQPLCAHALETERWSAQPNDADGSQVLGATPTRVTWQGQTAEDESLSQVVIDLPEGSTVEAENVKVTVMNGLDRLDVAAQATVDGVRVTASFSDPAPAGSLVMLECNRVLLPGGGGSFGLAGSYTTADGQQHDMPATDKTFTVVSTSPADQLSSWLGQQEWVKAWNSNKFLHLFFDPTIVVTSVPTVFSGWLVALALVVVSFPLSIPLGLMWSFLRMAKSRIPRAIGATYINVVRGTPLFLQIYIAFFGLPLLGIKMDLFVLGAIVLVLNSSAYLAEIFRAGIQSINTGQFEAARSLGMNGAQTMFYVIIPQTIRRVIPTMTSEFILMYKDTSLLAAVGVMEIMMFSKTITAATGNVTPYIVAAGFYLIVTIPMTKLINSMEQRMAGGRRKRKKGAHAGLGSNPTDAILPDSDAAVARSIRMSETFAGPGAVGDDPSPSGRLSH
;
A
#
# COMPACT_ATOMS: atom_id res chain seq x y z
N MET A 1 83.10 -21.34 22.04
CA MET A 1 82.48 -20.14 21.45
C MET A 1 82.52 -20.09 19.92
N ASN A 2 82.94 -21.14 19.24
CA ASN A 2 83.04 -21.15 17.75
C ASN A 2 81.95 -21.95 16.99
N ILE A 3 81.11 -22.71 17.68
CA ILE A 3 80.08 -23.52 16.99
C ILE A 3 78.79 -22.73 16.81
N VAL A 4 78.49 -21.75 17.64
CA VAL A 4 77.22 -20.93 17.55
C VAL A 4 77.32 -19.87 16.41
N ASN A 5 78.51 -19.41 16.08
CA ASN A 5 78.71 -18.44 14.98
C ASN A 5 78.62 -19.08 13.60
N GLY A 6 78.96 -20.37 13.45
CA GLY A 6 78.81 -21.12 12.18
C GLY A 6 77.32 -21.36 11.84
N ALA A 7 76.50 -21.70 12.83
CA ALA A 7 75.04 -21.93 12.62
C ALA A 7 74.29 -20.64 12.23
N LYS A 8 74.64 -19.50 12.81
CA LYS A 8 74.01 -18.22 12.44
C LYS A 8 74.38 -17.78 11.02
N ALA A 9 75.64 -18.07 10.56
CA ALA A 9 76.04 -17.76 9.20
C ALA A 9 75.34 -18.66 8.15
N HIS A 10 75.08 -19.92 8.47
CA HIS A 10 74.30 -20.80 7.59
C HIS A 10 72.82 -20.44 7.51
N ILE A 11 72.20 -20.10 8.63
CA ILE A 11 70.79 -19.64 8.68
C ILE A 11 70.63 -18.32 7.88
N ALA A 12 71.56 -17.36 8.01
CA ALA A 12 71.54 -16.12 7.26
C ALA A 12 71.70 -16.35 5.72
N ARG A 13 72.56 -17.30 5.31
CA ARG A 13 72.70 -17.65 3.86
C ARG A 13 71.45 -18.37 3.31
N VAL A 14 70.84 -19.23 4.06
CA VAL A 14 69.56 -19.91 3.66
C VAL A 14 68.43 -18.88 3.57
N ALA A 15 68.33 -17.95 4.53
CA ALA A 15 67.33 -16.87 4.48
C ALA A 15 67.50 -15.94 3.28
N VAL A 16 68.75 -15.58 2.91
CA VAL A 16 69.04 -14.75 1.70
C VAL A 16 68.70 -15.51 0.41
N VAL A 17 68.98 -16.83 0.35
CA VAL A 17 68.66 -17.65 -0.84
C VAL A 17 67.16 -17.82 -0.96
N LEU A 18 66.42 -18.01 0.15
CA LEU A 18 64.95 -18.10 0.14
C LEU A 18 64.30 -16.74 -0.19
N ALA A 19 64.85 -15.63 0.30
CA ALA A 19 64.41 -14.31 -0.06
C ALA A 19 64.67 -13.95 -1.56
N ALA A 20 65.83 -14.38 -2.06
CA ALA A 20 66.16 -14.23 -3.50
C ALA A 20 65.28 -15.12 -4.40
N ALA A 21 64.97 -16.36 -3.94
CA ALA A 21 64.04 -17.25 -4.65
C ALA A 21 62.62 -16.72 -4.61
N ALA A 22 62.15 -16.19 -3.47
CA ALA A 22 60.84 -15.55 -3.36
C ALA A 22 60.74 -14.27 -4.23
N LEU A 23 61.82 -13.49 -4.30
CA LEU A 23 61.88 -12.30 -5.17
C LEU A 23 61.90 -12.70 -6.64
N ALA A 24 62.60 -13.79 -7.03
CA ALA A 24 62.63 -14.32 -8.40
C ALA A 24 61.27 -14.91 -8.81
N VAL A 25 60.53 -15.51 -7.89
CA VAL A 25 59.16 -16.01 -8.14
C VAL A 25 58.15 -14.86 -8.24
N SER A 26 58.35 -13.77 -7.48
CA SER A 26 57.51 -12.56 -7.62
C SER A 26 57.79 -11.73 -8.89
N LEU A 27 59.02 -11.88 -9.48
CA LEU A 27 59.39 -11.25 -10.75
C LEU A 27 59.08 -12.12 -11.98
N ALA A 28 58.70 -13.41 -11.75
CA ALA A 28 58.32 -14.34 -12.82
C ALA A 28 56.79 -14.54 -12.92
N GLN A 29 56.01 -13.59 -12.42
CA GLN A 29 54.61 -13.53 -12.86
C GLN A 29 54.65 -13.11 -14.32
N PRO A 30 54.12 -13.91 -15.26
CA PRO A 30 53.97 -13.42 -16.62
C PRO A 30 53.09 -12.16 -16.51
N LEU A 31 53.61 -11.04 -16.94
CA LEU A 31 52.77 -9.92 -17.38
C LEU A 31 51.93 -10.55 -18.51
N CYS A 32 50.73 -11.02 -18.17
CA CYS A 32 49.70 -11.22 -19.17
C CYS A 32 49.45 -9.83 -19.74
N ALA A 33 50.11 -9.48 -20.84
CA ALA A 33 49.71 -8.41 -21.69
C ALA A 33 48.27 -8.78 -22.13
N HIS A 34 47.27 -8.18 -21.49
CA HIS A 34 45.92 -8.36 -21.93
C HIS A 34 45.77 -7.62 -23.26
N ALA A 35 45.40 -8.34 -24.29
CA ALA A 35 45.15 -7.78 -25.62
C ALA A 35 43.96 -6.78 -25.61
N LEU A 36 43.18 -6.80 -24.56
CA LEU A 36 41.97 -6.01 -24.40
C LEU A 36 41.89 -5.43 -22.98
N GLU A 37 41.78 -4.12 -22.86
CA GLU A 37 41.54 -3.44 -21.59
C GLU A 37 40.09 -2.94 -21.53
N THR A 38 39.31 -3.30 -20.46
CA THR A 38 37.94 -2.81 -20.28
C THR A 38 38.01 -1.39 -19.72
N GLU A 39 37.62 -0.40 -20.50
CA GLU A 39 37.50 0.98 -20.05
C GLU A 39 36.20 1.27 -19.31
N ARG A 40 35.11 0.66 -19.78
CA ARG A 40 33.78 0.91 -19.20
C ARG A 40 32.94 -0.34 -19.18
N TRP A 41 32.31 -0.56 -18.02
CA TRP A 41 31.22 -1.49 -17.81
C TRP A 41 30.13 -0.79 -16.97
N SER A 42 29.00 -0.47 -17.57
CA SER A 42 27.98 0.34 -16.90
C SER A 42 26.58 0.04 -17.41
N ALA A 43 25.60 0.24 -16.55
CA ALA A 43 24.20 0.24 -16.92
C ALA A 43 23.59 1.61 -16.65
N GLN A 44 22.64 2.03 -17.48
CA GLN A 44 21.90 3.28 -17.34
C GLN A 44 20.43 3.06 -17.73
N PRO A 45 19.45 3.72 -17.07
CA PRO A 45 18.06 3.68 -17.51
C PRO A 45 17.94 4.12 -18.97
N ASN A 46 17.03 3.49 -19.72
CA ASN A 46 16.79 3.88 -21.12
C ASN A 46 16.08 5.23 -21.21
N ASP A 47 15.23 5.56 -20.22
CA ASP A 47 14.52 6.83 -20.10
C ASP A 47 15.34 7.81 -19.25
N ALA A 48 15.52 9.03 -19.76
CA ALA A 48 16.59 9.96 -19.40
C ALA A 48 16.57 10.52 -17.96
N ASP A 49 15.53 10.30 -17.16
CA ASP A 49 15.32 11.00 -15.87
C ASP A 49 15.70 10.17 -14.62
N GLY A 50 16.18 8.92 -14.78
CA GLY A 50 16.53 8.05 -13.65
C GLY A 50 18.03 7.95 -13.43
N SER A 51 18.49 8.16 -12.20
CA SER A 51 19.88 7.94 -11.79
C SER A 51 20.17 6.51 -11.33
N GLN A 52 19.13 5.70 -11.05
CA GLN A 52 19.24 4.33 -10.53
C GLN A 52 18.76 3.32 -11.57
N VAL A 53 19.53 2.25 -11.73
CA VAL A 53 19.16 1.11 -12.57
C VAL A 53 18.23 0.21 -11.77
N LEU A 54 16.99 0.07 -12.26
CA LEU A 54 15.98 -0.80 -11.65
C LEU A 54 15.93 -2.14 -12.39
N GLY A 55 15.80 -3.25 -11.65
CA GLY A 55 15.58 -4.57 -12.22
C GLY A 55 14.26 -4.64 -13.00
N ALA A 56 14.19 -5.51 -14.01
CA ALA A 56 13.03 -5.72 -14.88
C ALA A 56 12.50 -4.45 -15.58
N THR A 57 13.34 -3.41 -15.72
CA THR A 57 13.03 -2.21 -16.49
C THR A 57 13.99 -2.06 -17.66
N PRO A 58 13.53 -1.48 -18.82
CA PRO A 58 14.39 -1.28 -19.98
C PRO A 58 15.62 -0.44 -19.62
N THR A 59 16.78 -1.05 -19.74
CA THR A 59 18.08 -0.49 -19.34
C THR A 59 19.05 -0.57 -20.52
N ARG A 60 19.93 0.41 -20.65
CA ARG A 60 21.04 0.38 -21.58
C ARG A 60 22.29 -0.11 -20.85
N VAL A 61 22.84 -1.25 -21.26
CA VAL A 61 24.12 -1.79 -20.78
C VAL A 61 25.18 -1.45 -21.79
N THR A 62 26.27 -0.86 -21.35
CA THR A 62 27.39 -0.43 -22.21
C THR A 62 28.68 -1.06 -21.72
N TRP A 63 29.38 -1.72 -22.64
CA TRP A 63 30.76 -2.15 -22.50
C TRP A 63 31.63 -1.38 -23.48
N GLN A 64 32.81 -0.97 -23.02
CA GLN A 64 33.85 -0.38 -23.84
C GLN A 64 35.17 -1.05 -23.51
N GLY A 65 35.88 -1.49 -24.56
CA GLY A 65 37.20 -2.08 -24.43
C GLY A 65 38.18 -1.49 -25.44
N GLN A 66 39.38 -1.19 -24.96
CA GLN A 66 40.49 -0.73 -25.78
C GLN A 66 41.34 -1.95 -26.18
N THR A 67 41.57 -2.16 -27.49
CA THR A 67 42.46 -3.20 -27.97
C THR A 67 43.92 -2.78 -27.76
N ALA A 68 44.83 -3.73 -27.57
CA ALA A 68 46.24 -3.46 -27.51
C ALA A 68 46.74 -2.95 -28.88
N GLU A 69 47.91 -2.29 -28.89
CA GLU A 69 48.48 -1.69 -30.14
C GLU A 69 48.96 -2.73 -31.17
N ASP A 70 49.08 -4.00 -30.77
CA ASP A 70 49.62 -5.10 -31.57
C ASP A 70 48.61 -6.19 -31.90
N GLU A 71 47.37 -6.13 -31.34
CA GLU A 71 46.36 -7.18 -31.53
C GLU A 71 45.03 -6.63 -32.05
N SER A 72 44.51 -7.29 -33.09
CA SER A 72 43.18 -7.01 -33.67
C SER A 72 42.14 -8.00 -33.17
N LEU A 73 40.86 -7.57 -33.03
CA LEU A 73 39.78 -8.41 -32.55
C LEU A 73 38.86 -8.92 -33.65
N SER A 74 38.61 -10.22 -33.69
CA SER A 74 37.61 -10.84 -34.58
C SER A 74 36.24 -11.01 -33.96
N GLN A 75 36.17 -11.17 -32.62
CA GLN A 75 34.91 -11.40 -31.91
C GLN A 75 35.00 -10.92 -30.47
N VAL A 76 33.87 -10.39 -29.95
CA VAL A 76 33.67 -10.09 -28.52
C VAL A 76 32.39 -10.75 -28.06
N VAL A 77 32.46 -11.43 -26.93
CA VAL A 77 31.33 -12.09 -26.26
C VAL A 77 31.17 -11.49 -24.86
N ILE A 78 29.99 -11.03 -24.55
CA ILE A 78 29.66 -10.51 -23.22
C ILE A 78 28.50 -11.34 -22.67
N ASP A 79 28.68 -11.86 -21.46
CA ASP A 79 27.65 -12.55 -20.72
C ASP A 79 26.93 -11.52 -19.80
N LEU A 80 25.67 -11.23 -20.10
CA LEU A 80 24.80 -10.42 -19.25
C LEU A 80 24.44 -11.19 -17.97
N PRO A 81 24.01 -10.52 -16.89
CA PRO A 81 23.56 -11.19 -15.68
C PRO A 81 22.48 -12.25 -15.95
N GLU A 82 22.53 -13.37 -15.22
CA GLU A 82 21.53 -14.43 -15.33
C GLU A 82 20.10 -13.88 -15.11
N GLY A 83 19.18 -14.28 -15.98
CA GLY A 83 17.80 -13.78 -15.98
C GLY A 83 17.60 -12.46 -16.72
N SER A 84 18.65 -11.92 -17.38
CA SER A 84 18.51 -10.80 -18.30
C SER A 84 17.91 -11.24 -19.65
N THR A 85 17.20 -10.32 -20.30
CA THR A 85 16.70 -10.53 -21.67
C THR A 85 17.08 -9.33 -22.54
N VAL A 86 17.53 -9.59 -23.77
CA VAL A 86 17.83 -8.58 -24.78
C VAL A 86 17.55 -9.17 -26.17
N GLU A 87 17.14 -8.33 -27.10
CA GLU A 87 16.94 -8.71 -28.50
C GLU A 87 18.13 -8.26 -29.34
N ALA A 88 18.54 -9.07 -30.33
CA ALA A 88 19.70 -8.76 -31.19
C ALA A 88 19.55 -7.42 -31.93
N GLU A 89 18.33 -7.02 -32.28
CA GLU A 89 18.01 -5.74 -32.91
C GLU A 89 18.39 -4.52 -32.05
N ASN A 90 18.44 -4.70 -30.75
CA ASN A 90 18.73 -3.67 -29.76
C ASN A 90 20.24 -3.58 -29.41
N VAL A 91 21.09 -4.41 -30.05
CA VAL A 91 22.52 -4.43 -29.84
C VAL A 91 23.21 -3.61 -30.93
N LYS A 92 23.99 -2.62 -30.51
CA LYS A 92 24.77 -1.76 -31.40
C LYS A 92 26.26 -1.92 -31.11
N VAL A 93 27.05 -2.14 -32.18
CA VAL A 93 28.50 -2.21 -32.12
C VAL A 93 29.09 -0.97 -32.78
N THR A 94 30.08 -0.37 -32.15
CA THR A 94 30.79 0.79 -32.68
C THR A 94 32.29 0.60 -32.45
N VAL A 95 33.11 0.81 -33.49
CA VAL A 95 34.57 0.77 -33.41
C VAL A 95 35.06 2.17 -33.67
N MET A 96 35.99 2.65 -32.85
CA MET A 96 36.59 3.98 -32.98
C MET A 96 38.13 3.88 -32.96
N ASN A 97 38.79 4.74 -33.75
CA ASN A 97 40.21 4.95 -33.63
C ASN A 97 40.44 6.43 -33.27
N GLY A 98 40.82 6.68 -32.03
CA GLY A 98 40.83 8.02 -31.46
C GLY A 98 39.42 8.64 -31.49
N LEU A 99 39.24 9.73 -32.23
CA LEU A 99 37.91 10.41 -32.37
C LEU A 99 37.15 9.98 -33.63
N ASP A 100 37.77 9.20 -34.51
CA ASP A 100 37.15 8.80 -35.78
C ASP A 100 36.43 7.46 -35.63
N ARG A 101 35.15 7.42 -36.07
CA ARG A 101 34.38 6.18 -36.14
C ARG A 101 34.82 5.39 -37.37
N LEU A 102 35.22 4.14 -37.12
CA LEU A 102 35.57 3.21 -38.20
C LEU A 102 34.31 2.51 -38.71
N ASP A 103 34.22 2.36 -40.03
CA ASP A 103 33.14 1.61 -40.68
C ASP A 103 33.51 0.11 -40.75
N VAL A 104 33.51 -0.54 -39.58
CA VAL A 104 33.75 -1.97 -39.43
C VAL A 104 32.40 -2.69 -39.38
N ALA A 105 32.17 -3.57 -40.36
CA ALA A 105 30.93 -4.36 -40.38
C ALA A 105 30.95 -5.38 -39.25
N ALA A 106 30.04 -5.20 -38.30
CA ALA A 106 29.83 -6.12 -37.17
C ALA A 106 28.44 -6.69 -37.17
N GLN A 107 28.32 -7.98 -36.87
CA GLN A 107 27.05 -8.66 -36.68
C GLN A 107 26.91 -9.06 -35.23
N ALA A 108 25.79 -8.61 -34.61
CA ALA A 108 25.46 -8.98 -33.24
C ALA A 108 24.48 -10.15 -33.25
N THR A 109 24.74 -11.16 -32.42
CA THR A 109 23.84 -12.29 -32.16
C THR A 109 23.62 -12.42 -30.66
N VAL A 110 22.46 -12.90 -30.28
CA VAL A 110 22.06 -13.09 -28.86
C VAL A 110 21.60 -14.53 -28.67
N ASP A 111 22.19 -15.22 -27.69
CA ASP A 111 21.79 -16.54 -27.25
C ASP A 111 21.59 -16.54 -25.73
N GLY A 112 20.32 -16.41 -25.31
CA GLY A 112 19.96 -16.25 -23.92
C GLY A 112 20.52 -14.95 -23.32
N VAL A 113 21.47 -15.07 -22.39
CA VAL A 113 22.17 -13.92 -21.76
C VAL A 113 23.46 -13.55 -22.46
N ARG A 114 23.89 -14.36 -23.44
CA ARG A 114 25.16 -14.18 -24.15
C ARG A 114 24.95 -13.29 -25.38
N VAL A 115 25.65 -12.19 -25.41
CA VAL A 115 25.72 -11.26 -26.55
C VAL A 115 27.03 -11.40 -27.24
N THR A 116 27.03 -11.77 -28.54
CA THR A 116 28.19 -11.97 -29.34
C THR A 116 28.25 -10.92 -30.47
N ALA A 117 29.33 -10.17 -30.54
CA ALA A 117 29.62 -9.27 -31.63
C ALA A 117 30.76 -9.87 -32.47
N SER A 118 30.49 -10.25 -33.72
CA SER A 118 31.48 -10.79 -34.67
C SER A 118 31.77 -9.74 -35.73
N PHE A 119 33.04 -9.51 -36.02
CA PHE A 119 33.49 -8.56 -37.01
C PHE A 119 33.79 -9.27 -38.33
N SER A 120 33.25 -8.77 -39.43
CA SER A 120 33.55 -9.32 -40.77
C SER A 120 35.00 -9.09 -41.15
N ASP A 121 35.52 -7.89 -40.83
CA ASP A 121 36.94 -7.55 -40.86
C ASP A 121 37.37 -7.29 -39.41
N PRO A 122 38.50 -7.86 -38.93
CA PRO A 122 38.91 -7.68 -37.54
C PRO A 122 39.01 -6.20 -37.15
N ALA A 123 38.51 -5.86 -35.96
CA ALA A 123 38.67 -4.51 -35.42
C ALA A 123 40.16 -4.23 -35.24
N PRO A 124 40.70 -3.10 -35.79
CA PRO A 124 42.11 -2.82 -35.80
C PRO A 124 42.76 -2.74 -34.42
N ALA A 125 44.05 -3.04 -34.35
CA ALA A 125 44.85 -2.84 -33.16
C ALA A 125 44.80 -1.36 -32.70
N GLY A 126 44.76 -1.13 -31.38
CA GLY A 126 44.67 0.21 -30.79
C GLY A 126 43.31 0.87 -30.93
N SER A 127 42.25 0.13 -31.35
CA SER A 127 40.90 0.70 -31.48
C SER A 127 40.06 0.53 -30.19
N LEU A 128 39.13 1.45 -30.02
CA LEU A 128 38.10 1.37 -28.97
C LEU A 128 36.87 0.67 -29.53
N VAL A 129 36.51 -0.45 -28.96
CA VAL A 129 35.29 -1.21 -29.28
C VAL A 129 34.22 -0.93 -28.24
N MET A 130 33.05 -0.49 -28.69
CA MET A 130 31.90 -0.21 -27.84
C MET A 130 30.73 -1.13 -28.21
N LEU A 131 30.21 -1.82 -27.24
CA LEU A 131 28.99 -2.62 -27.34
C LEU A 131 27.90 -2.00 -26.48
N GLU A 132 26.83 -1.54 -27.12
CA GLU A 132 25.65 -0.97 -26.45
C GLU A 132 24.47 -1.92 -26.62
N CYS A 133 24.02 -2.50 -25.54
CA CYS A 133 22.78 -3.30 -25.48
C CYS A 133 21.64 -2.40 -24.94
N ASN A 134 20.73 -2.01 -25.81
CA ASN A 134 19.58 -1.18 -25.44
C ASN A 134 18.40 -2.07 -25.06
N ARG A 135 17.49 -1.54 -24.21
CA ARG A 135 16.28 -2.22 -23.75
C ARG A 135 16.54 -3.58 -23.07
N VAL A 136 17.69 -3.75 -22.45
CA VAL A 136 17.98 -4.92 -21.64
C VAL A 136 17.05 -4.93 -20.43
N LEU A 137 16.35 -6.03 -20.19
CA LEU A 137 15.65 -6.25 -18.92
C LEU A 137 16.60 -7.02 -18.00
N LEU A 138 17.13 -6.34 -17.00
CA LEU A 138 18.02 -6.93 -15.99
C LEU A 138 17.19 -7.69 -14.92
N PRO A 139 17.79 -8.63 -14.17
CA PRO A 139 17.06 -9.43 -13.20
C PRO A 139 16.37 -8.57 -12.13
N GLY A 140 15.09 -8.84 -11.88
CA GLY A 140 14.25 -8.08 -10.94
C GLY A 140 14.69 -8.18 -9.47
N GLY A 141 15.46 -9.22 -9.11
CA GLY A 141 16.02 -9.40 -7.78
C GLY A 141 17.10 -8.40 -7.38
N GLY A 142 17.59 -7.61 -8.35
CA GLY A 142 18.68 -6.66 -8.14
C GLY A 142 20.02 -7.35 -7.87
N GLY A 143 21.04 -6.57 -7.57
CA GLY A 143 22.37 -7.06 -7.25
C GLY A 143 23.49 -6.20 -7.85
N SER A 144 24.74 -6.56 -7.58
CA SER A 144 25.91 -5.96 -8.20
C SER A 144 26.52 -6.94 -9.21
N PHE A 145 26.70 -6.50 -10.44
CA PHE A 145 27.10 -7.34 -11.55
C PHE A 145 28.41 -6.86 -12.14
N GLY A 146 29.40 -7.76 -12.16
CA GLY A 146 30.68 -7.58 -12.84
C GLY A 146 30.60 -7.97 -14.30
N LEU A 147 31.67 -7.67 -15.05
CA LEU A 147 31.82 -8.11 -16.43
C LEU A 147 32.21 -9.60 -16.47
N ALA A 148 31.51 -10.35 -17.32
CA ALA A 148 31.89 -11.71 -17.71
C ALA A 148 31.83 -11.85 -19.23
N GLY A 149 32.67 -12.69 -19.81
CA GLY A 149 32.68 -12.92 -21.23
C GLY A 149 34.05 -13.36 -21.75
N SER A 150 34.22 -13.33 -23.07
CA SER A 150 35.45 -13.70 -23.75
C SER A 150 35.66 -12.86 -25.02
N TYR A 151 36.84 -12.84 -25.55
CA TYR A 151 37.13 -12.23 -26.84
C TYR A 151 38.01 -13.15 -27.65
N THR A 152 37.98 -12.98 -28.98
CA THR A 152 38.79 -13.75 -29.91
C THR A 152 39.62 -12.76 -30.77
N THR A 153 40.89 -12.99 -30.83
CA THR A 153 41.84 -12.20 -31.64
C THR A 153 41.76 -12.59 -33.10
N ALA A 154 42.39 -11.81 -34.00
CA ALA A 154 42.38 -12.05 -35.44
C ALA A 154 43.09 -13.35 -35.83
N ASP A 155 44.05 -13.83 -35.01
CA ASP A 155 44.72 -15.11 -35.17
C ASP A 155 43.92 -16.32 -34.71
N GLY A 156 42.71 -16.09 -34.20
CA GLY A 156 41.76 -17.12 -33.77
C GLY A 156 41.96 -17.62 -32.34
N GLN A 157 42.79 -16.96 -31.53
CA GLN A 157 42.96 -17.31 -30.13
C GLN A 157 41.81 -16.71 -29.30
N GLN A 158 41.22 -17.53 -28.45
CA GLN A 158 40.15 -17.12 -27.52
C GLN A 158 40.75 -16.86 -26.14
N HIS A 159 40.38 -15.72 -25.57
CA HIS A 159 40.78 -15.28 -24.24
C HIS A 159 39.57 -14.93 -23.41
N ASP A 160 39.61 -15.16 -22.10
CA ASP A 160 38.60 -14.66 -21.17
C ASP A 160 38.74 -13.13 -21.05
N MET A 161 37.60 -12.46 -20.79
CA MET A 161 37.60 -11.02 -20.48
C MET A 161 38.54 -10.73 -19.31
N PRO A 162 39.38 -9.71 -19.37
CA PRO A 162 40.24 -9.33 -18.27
C PRO A 162 39.45 -9.03 -17.03
N ALA A 163 39.92 -9.51 -15.87
CA ALA A 163 39.29 -9.20 -14.59
C ALA A 163 39.24 -7.68 -14.37
N THR A 164 38.07 -7.14 -14.10
CA THR A 164 37.88 -5.73 -13.81
C THR A 164 37.12 -5.58 -12.48
N ASP A 165 37.43 -4.52 -11.75
CA ASP A 165 36.71 -4.12 -10.54
C ASP A 165 35.45 -3.31 -10.87
N LYS A 166 35.23 -3.01 -12.17
CA LYS A 166 34.04 -2.27 -12.61
C LYS A 166 32.78 -3.13 -12.48
N THR A 167 31.85 -2.62 -11.72
CA THR A 167 30.55 -3.24 -11.52
C THR A 167 29.44 -2.21 -11.65
N PHE A 168 28.24 -2.63 -12.01
CA PHE A 168 27.06 -1.79 -11.88
C PHE A 168 26.05 -2.45 -10.94
N THR A 169 25.31 -1.60 -10.23
CA THR A 169 24.31 -2.07 -9.25
C THR A 169 22.91 -1.90 -9.81
N VAL A 170 22.14 -2.97 -9.70
CA VAL A 170 20.70 -3.00 -10.04
C VAL A 170 19.92 -3.03 -8.74
N VAL A 171 18.99 -2.11 -8.59
CA VAL A 171 18.09 -2.07 -7.44
C VAL A 171 16.98 -3.08 -7.66
N SER A 172 16.69 -3.90 -6.65
CA SER A 172 15.62 -4.89 -6.71
C SER A 172 14.25 -4.21 -6.88
N THR A 173 13.44 -4.76 -7.76
CA THR A 173 12.04 -4.36 -7.93
C THR A 173 11.13 -5.39 -7.28
N SER A 174 10.04 -4.91 -6.68
CA SER A 174 9.02 -5.80 -6.10
C SER A 174 8.32 -6.60 -7.21
N PRO A 175 7.72 -7.76 -6.90
CA PRO A 175 6.89 -8.48 -7.88
C PRO A 175 5.76 -7.62 -8.46
N ALA A 176 5.26 -6.66 -7.68
CA ALA A 176 4.26 -5.70 -8.14
C ALA A 176 4.82 -4.74 -9.19
N ASP A 177 6.07 -4.26 -9.01
CA ASP A 177 6.72 -3.38 -10.00
C ASP A 177 7.01 -4.12 -11.30
N GLN A 178 7.45 -5.38 -11.22
CA GLN A 178 7.68 -6.24 -12.39
C GLN A 178 6.38 -6.46 -13.19
N LEU A 179 5.29 -6.79 -12.48
CA LEU A 179 3.97 -6.96 -13.10
C LEU A 179 3.46 -5.65 -13.70
N SER A 180 3.67 -4.52 -13.01
CA SER A 180 3.31 -3.19 -13.50
C SER A 180 4.07 -2.83 -14.79
N SER A 181 5.37 -3.11 -14.85
CA SER A 181 6.20 -2.88 -16.04
C SER A 181 5.74 -3.75 -17.22
N TRP A 182 5.43 -5.01 -16.96
CA TRP A 182 4.88 -5.91 -17.97
C TRP A 182 3.50 -5.43 -18.48
N LEU A 183 2.61 -5.02 -17.57
CA LEU A 183 1.30 -4.47 -17.93
C LEU A 183 1.43 -3.21 -18.79
N GLY A 184 2.35 -2.31 -18.45
CA GLY A 184 2.58 -1.06 -19.19
C GLY A 184 3.00 -1.28 -20.66
N GLN A 185 3.57 -2.45 -20.97
CA GLN A 185 3.95 -2.82 -22.34
C GLN A 185 2.77 -3.35 -23.16
N GLN A 186 1.67 -3.78 -22.52
CA GLN A 186 0.53 -4.37 -23.22
C GLN A 186 -0.27 -3.32 -24.01
N GLU A 187 -0.61 -3.64 -25.26
CA GLU A 187 -1.35 -2.74 -26.15
C GLU A 187 -2.72 -2.34 -25.60
N TRP A 188 -3.41 -3.24 -24.90
CA TRP A 188 -4.70 -2.93 -24.29
C TRP A 188 -4.56 -1.93 -23.13
N VAL A 189 -3.44 -1.98 -22.36
CA VAL A 189 -3.17 -1.00 -21.28
C VAL A 189 -2.83 0.36 -21.89
N LYS A 190 -2.05 0.41 -22.95
CA LYS A 190 -1.76 1.64 -23.69
C LYS A 190 -3.03 2.27 -24.23
N ALA A 191 -3.92 1.44 -24.85
CA ALA A 191 -5.23 1.88 -25.33
C ALA A 191 -6.13 2.37 -24.17
N TRP A 192 -6.12 1.68 -23.02
CA TRP A 192 -6.85 2.07 -21.82
C TRP A 192 -6.38 3.44 -21.30
N ASN A 193 -5.08 3.60 -21.15
CA ASN A 193 -4.45 4.82 -20.63
C ASN A 193 -4.46 5.99 -21.63
N SER A 194 -4.82 5.77 -22.91
CA SER A 194 -5.05 6.86 -23.86
C SER A 194 -6.26 7.73 -23.49
N ASN A 195 -7.24 7.17 -22.76
CA ASN A 195 -8.33 7.93 -22.18
C ASN A 195 -7.89 8.56 -20.86
N LYS A 196 -7.86 9.89 -20.80
CA LYS A 196 -7.40 10.65 -19.64
C LYS A 196 -8.12 10.31 -18.33
N PHE A 197 -9.43 10.05 -18.39
CA PHE A 197 -10.19 9.65 -17.21
C PHE A 197 -9.78 8.27 -16.70
N LEU A 198 -9.69 7.28 -17.60
CA LEU A 198 -9.29 5.93 -17.24
C LEU A 198 -7.85 5.89 -16.71
N HIS A 199 -6.95 6.64 -17.34
CA HIS A 199 -5.56 6.77 -16.87
C HIS A 199 -5.49 7.38 -15.47
N LEU A 200 -6.23 8.45 -15.18
CA LEU A 200 -6.14 9.14 -13.89
C LEU A 200 -6.84 8.39 -12.74
N PHE A 201 -7.91 7.64 -13.02
CA PHE A 201 -8.73 7.02 -11.98
C PHE A 201 -8.58 5.50 -11.90
N PHE A 202 -8.20 4.83 -12.98
CA PHE A 202 -8.21 3.37 -13.11
C PHE A 202 -7.00 2.85 -13.88
N ASP A 203 -5.81 3.40 -13.67
CA ASP A 203 -4.59 2.94 -14.31
C ASP A 203 -4.21 1.54 -13.79
N PRO A 204 -4.22 0.49 -14.64
CA PRO A 204 -3.91 -0.87 -14.22
C PRO A 204 -2.52 -1.02 -13.60
N THR A 205 -1.54 -0.26 -14.09
CA THR A 205 -0.16 -0.32 -13.61
C THR A 205 -0.05 0.23 -12.18
N ILE A 206 -0.74 1.34 -11.91
CA ILE A 206 -0.78 1.96 -10.58
C ILE A 206 -1.64 1.14 -9.60
N VAL A 207 -2.71 0.48 -10.06
CA VAL A 207 -3.46 -0.46 -9.21
C VAL A 207 -2.53 -1.51 -8.65
N VAL A 208 -1.74 -2.18 -9.50
CA VAL A 208 -0.84 -3.27 -9.11
C VAL A 208 0.22 -2.80 -8.10
N THR A 209 0.86 -1.67 -8.34
CA THR A 209 1.90 -1.14 -7.44
C THR A 209 1.34 -0.58 -6.14
N SER A 210 0.09 -0.09 -6.14
CA SER A 210 -0.55 0.47 -4.96
C SER A 210 -1.08 -0.59 -3.98
N VAL A 211 -1.54 -1.76 -4.49
CA VAL A 211 -2.19 -2.79 -3.66
C VAL A 211 -1.32 -3.23 -2.48
N PRO A 212 -0.03 -3.60 -2.61
CA PRO A 212 0.77 -4.05 -1.48
C PRO A 212 0.93 -2.98 -0.39
N THR A 213 1.16 -1.74 -0.81
CA THR A 213 1.37 -0.60 0.10
C THR A 213 0.07 -0.22 0.82
N VAL A 214 -1.04 -0.11 0.09
CA VAL A 214 -2.37 0.16 0.66
C VAL A 214 -2.84 -0.98 1.55
N PHE A 215 -2.51 -2.24 1.22
CA PHE A 215 -2.78 -3.40 2.06
C PHE A 215 -2.08 -3.30 3.43
N SER A 216 -0.82 -2.85 3.47
CA SER A 216 -0.14 -2.63 4.76
C SER A 216 -0.85 -1.57 5.61
N GLY A 217 -1.32 -0.48 5.00
CA GLY A 217 -2.16 0.52 5.65
C GLY A 217 -3.52 -0.02 6.12
N TRP A 218 -4.09 -0.95 5.36
CA TRP A 218 -5.33 -1.63 5.73
C TRP A 218 -5.16 -2.48 7.00
N LEU A 219 -4.04 -3.16 7.15
CA LEU A 219 -3.74 -3.89 8.39
C LEU A 219 -3.64 -2.95 9.60
N VAL A 220 -3.06 -1.76 9.44
CA VAL A 220 -3.01 -0.74 10.50
C VAL A 220 -4.42 -0.23 10.84
N ALA A 221 -5.26 0.07 9.86
CA ALA A 221 -6.64 0.47 10.09
C ALA A 221 -7.45 -0.61 10.81
N LEU A 222 -7.30 -1.88 10.42
CA LEU A 222 -7.92 -3.01 11.11
C LEU A 222 -7.42 -3.13 12.55
N ALA A 223 -6.11 -3.04 12.77
CA ALA A 223 -5.52 -3.11 14.11
C ALA A 223 -6.06 -2.00 15.02
N LEU A 224 -6.17 -0.76 14.50
CA LEU A 224 -6.77 0.36 15.22
C LEU A 224 -8.19 0.03 15.70
N VAL A 225 -9.03 -0.49 14.80
CA VAL A 225 -10.42 -0.80 15.13
C VAL A 225 -10.55 -2.00 16.06
N VAL A 226 -9.77 -3.07 15.81
CA VAL A 226 -9.77 -4.29 16.65
C VAL A 226 -9.30 -3.99 18.07
N VAL A 227 -8.40 -3.03 18.26
CA VAL A 227 -7.99 -2.57 19.60
C VAL A 227 -8.99 -1.60 20.19
N SER A 228 -9.42 -0.59 19.43
CA SER A 228 -10.23 0.52 19.96
C SER A 228 -11.66 0.12 20.24
N PHE A 229 -12.29 -0.66 19.37
CA PHE A 229 -13.71 -0.99 19.53
C PHE A 229 -14.01 -1.82 20.78
N PRO A 230 -13.27 -2.92 21.09
CA PRO A 230 -13.48 -3.65 22.35
C PRO A 230 -13.26 -2.80 23.61
N LEU A 231 -12.25 -1.88 23.58
CA LEU A 231 -11.99 -0.99 24.71
C LEU A 231 -13.08 0.08 24.89
N SER A 232 -13.72 0.49 23.80
CA SER A 232 -14.82 1.46 23.87
C SER A 232 -16.10 0.88 24.47
N ILE A 233 -16.30 -0.44 24.43
CA ILE A 233 -17.51 -1.10 24.97
C ILE A 233 -17.65 -0.92 26.50
N PRO A 234 -16.68 -1.36 27.34
CA PRO A 234 -16.78 -1.18 28.79
C PRO A 234 -16.80 0.30 29.19
N LEU A 235 -16.03 1.14 28.48
CA LEU A 235 -16.04 2.57 28.74
C LEU A 235 -17.40 3.22 28.40
N GLY A 236 -18.02 2.83 27.29
CA GLY A 236 -19.36 3.27 26.90
C GLY A 236 -20.43 2.80 27.88
N LEU A 237 -20.33 1.57 28.36
CA LEU A 237 -21.25 1.05 29.39
C LEU A 237 -21.12 1.83 30.71
N MET A 238 -19.87 2.14 31.12
CA MET A 238 -19.57 2.98 32.28
C MET A 238 -20.25 4.35 32.14
N TRP A 239 -20.04 5.06 31.04
CA TRP A 239 -20.65 6.36 30.77
C TRP A 239 -22.18 6.31 30.74
N SER A 240 -22.76 5.22 30.20
CA SER A 240 -24.19 4.98 30.20
C SER A 240 -24.73 4.91 31.63
N PHE A 241 -24.07 4.17 32.53
CA PHE A 241 -24.47 4.09 33.94
C PHE A 241 -24.34 5.43 34.66
N LEU A 242 -23.25 6.18 34.44
CA LEU A 242 -23.12 7.50 35.02
C LEU A 242 -24.28 8.41 34.60
N ARG A 243 -24.62 8.42 33.29
CA ARG A 243 -25.73 9.24 32.77
C ARG A 243 -27.10 8.86 33.35
N MET A 244 -27.31 7.58 33.68
CA MET A 244 -28.56 7.08 34.28
C MET A 244 -28.56 7.12 35.81
N ALA A 245 -27.48 7.57 36.46
CA ALA A 245 -27.35 7.60 37.90
C ALA A 245 -28.44 8.47 38.56
N LYS A 246 -28.93 8.06 39.74
CA LYS A 246 -29.90 8.81 40.52
C LYS A 246 -29.31 10.11 41.09
N SER A 247 -28.05 10.07 41.50
CA SER A 247 -27.31 11.25 41.99
C SER A 247 -27.06 12.26 40.86
N ARG A 248 -27.18 13.55 41.18
CA ARG A 248 -27.02 14.65 40.22
C ARG A 248 -25.59 14.77 39.69
N ILE A 249 -24.59 14.54 40.55
CA ILE A 249 -23.16 14.75 40.19
C ILE A 249 -22.71 13.73 39.14
N PRO A 250 -22.76 12.39 39.37
CA PRO A 250 -22.30 11.45 38.34
C PRO A 250 -23.14 11.54 37.07
N ARG A 251 -24.44 11.84 37.17
CA ARG A 251 -25.30 12.07 36.00
C ARG A 251 -24.87 13.28 35.20
N ALA A 252 -24.51 14.39 35.86
CA ALA A 252 -23.99 15.58 35.17
C ALA A 252 -22.66 15.31 34.47
N ILE A 253 -21.73 14.63 35.13
CA ILE A 253 -20.43 14.24 34.54
C ILE A 253 -20.64 13.38 33.28
N GLY A 254 -21.43 12.30 33.38
CA GLY A 254 -21.70 11.44 32.23
C GLY A 254 -22.44 12.16 31.10
N ALA A 255 -23.40 13.05 31.45
CA ALA A 255 -24.12 13.84 30.46
C ALA A 255 -23.18 14.83 29.73
N THR A 256 -22.33 15.52 30.46
CA THR A 256 -21.38 16.49 29.91
C THR A 256 -20.40 15.80 28.94
N TYR A 257 -19.77 14.69 29.37
CA TYR A 257 -18.87 13.93 28.51
C TYR A 257 -19.55 13.52 27.20
N ILE A 258 -20.68 12.84 27.29
CA ILE A 258 -21.39 12.33 26.12
C ILE A 258 -21.82 13.48 25.19
N ASN A 259 -22.33 14.58 25.74
CA ASN A 259 -22.79 15.70 24.94
C ASN A 259 -21.64 16.45 24.28
N VAL A 260 -20.50 16.65 24.96
CA VAL A 260 -19.31 17.30 24.40
C VAL A 260 -18.71 16.45 23.29
N VAL A 261 -18.47 15.17 23.57
CA VAL A 261 -17.80 14.28 22.58
C VAL A 261 -18.67 14.07 21.35
N ARG A 262 -19.99 13.86 21.52
CA ARG A 262 -20.91 13.70 20.39
C ARG A 262 -21.29 15.01 19.71
N GLY A 263 -21.14 16.12 20.41
CA GLY A 263 -21.43 17.47 19.89
C GLY A 263 -20.27 18.13 19.17
N THR A 264 -19.08 17.53 19.20
CA THR A 264 -17.88 18.03 18.50
C THR A 264 -17.45 17.07 17.38
N PRO A 265 -16.94 17.58 16.25
CA PRO A 265 -16.45 16.73 15.17
C PRO A 265 -15.27 15.87 15.63
N LEU A 266 -15.27 14.58 15.27
CA LEU A 266 -14.16 13.66 15.57
C LEU A 266 -12.83 14.21 15.02
N PHE A 267 -12.84 14.78 13.82
CA PHE A 267 -11.67 15.40 13.21
C PHE A 267 -11.02 16.47 14.12
N LEU A 268 -11.85 17.34 14.72
CA LEU A 268 -11.35 18.34 15.68
C LEU A 268 -10.76 17.69 16.94
N GLN A 269 -11.36 16.63 17.45
CA GLN A 269 -10.86 15.88 18.61
C GLN A 269 -9.48 15.26 18.31
N ILE A 270 -9.31 14.70 17.11
CA ILE A 270 -8.02 14.19 16.62
C ILE A 270 -6.97 15.30 16.64
N TYR A 271 -7.27 16.47 16.05
CA TYR A 271 -6.33 17.59 15.99
C TYR A 271 -5.94 18.11 17.38
N ILE A 272 -6.91 18.27 18.28
CA ILE A 272 -6.64 18.70 19.67
C ILE A 272 -5.72 17.69 20.36
N ALA A 273 -5.96 16.38 20.20
CA ALA A 273 -5.13 15.37 20.83
C ALA A 273 -3.71 15.34 20.24
N PHE A 274 -3.58 15.29 18.93
CA PHE A 274 -2.29 15.12 18.25
C PHE A 274 -1.39 16.36 18.32
N PHE A 275 -1.96 17.55 18.32
CA PHE A 275 -1.19 18.79 18.42
C PHE A 275 -1.18 19.37 19.83
N GLY A 276 -2.25 19.18 20.61
CA GLY A 276 -2.36 19.72 21.96
C GLY A 276 -1.53 18.97 23.00
N LEU A 277 -1.55 17.63 23.02
CA LEU A 277 -0.81 16.84 24.02
C LEU A 277 0.72 17.05 23.95
N PRO A 278 1.36 17.09 22.77
CA PRO A 278 2.79 17.39 22.69
C PRO A 278 3.18 18.76 23.25
N LEU A 279 2.31 19.78 23.11
CA LEU A 279 2.54 21.11 23.71
C LEU A 279 2.54 21.07 25.25
N LEU A 280 1.84 20.07 25.83
CA LEU A 280 1.87 19.81 27.28
C LEU A 280 3.04 18.89 27.68
N GLY A 281 3.94 18.55 26.76
CA GLY A 281 5.07 17.65 26.99
C GLY A 281 4.73 16.17 26.95
N ILE A 282 3.48 15.80 26.63
CA ILE A 282 3.01 14.41 26.55
C ILE A 282 3.28 13.90 25.13
N LYS A 283 4.32 13.08 24.96
CA LYS A 283 4.67 12.45 23.69
C LYS A 283 4.19 10.99 23.71
N MET A 284 3.41 10.60 22.72
CA MET A 284 2.88 9.25 22.55
C MET A 284 3.09 8.78 21.12
N ASP A 285 3.14 7.47 20.94
CA ASP A 285 3.11 6.87 19.60
C ASP A 285 1.81 7.24 18.88
N LEU A 286 1.90 7.49 17.57
CA LEU A 286 0.77 7.96 16.75
C LEU A 286 -0.38 6.95 16.72
N PHE A 287 -0.06 5.64 16.65
CA PHE A 287 -1.05 4.58 16.65
C PHE A 287 -1.80 4.54 17.99
N VAL A 288 -1.06 4.60 19.10
CA VAL A 288 -1.62 4.57 20.45
C VAL A 288 -2.52 5.78 20.69
N LEU A 289 -2.06 6.97 20.30
CA LEU A 289 -2.85 8.19 20.43
C LEU A 289 -4.12 8.15 19.59
N GLY A 290 -4.02 7.66 18.34
CA GLY A 290 -5.15 7.44 17.46
C GLY A 290 -6.17 6.46 18.06
N ALA A 291 -5.70 5.34 18.62
CA ALA A 291 -6.55 4.37 19.29
C ALA A 291 -7.29 4.99 20.49
N ILE A 292 -6.60 5.78 21.34
CA ILE A 292 -7.22 6.46 22.49
C ILE A 292 -8.32 7.42 22.03
N VAL A 293 -8.08 8.23 21.02
CA VAL A 293 -9.08 9.18 20.50
C VAL A 293 -10.32 8.44 19.96
N LEU A 294 -10.10 7.36 19.20
CA LEU A 294 -11.19 6.52 18.70
C LEU A 294 -11.98 5.86 19.83
N VAL A 295 -11.29 5.34 20.87
CA VAL A 295 -11.93 4.77 22.08
C VAL A 295 -12.80 5.80 22.78
N LEU A 296 -12.26 6.98 23.03
CA LEU A 296 -13.00 8.06 23.70
C LEU A 296 -14.22 8.48 22.88
N ASN A 297 -14.05 8.71 21.59
CA ASN A 297 -15.15 9.11 20.72
C ASN A 297 -16.25 8.03 20.68
N SER A 298 -15.91 6.80 20.31
CA SER A 298 -16.89 5.72 20.18
C SER A 298 -17.54 5.34 21.51
N SER A 299 -16.83 5.48 22.64
CA SER A 299 -17.43 5.22 23.96
C SER A 299 -18.62 6.14 24.26
N ALA A 300 -18.60 7.39 23.77
CA ALA A 300 -19.71 8.32 23.95
C ALA A 300 -20.96 7.92 23.11
N TYR A 301 -20.72 7.41 21.88
CA TYR A 301 -21.82 6.87 21.06
C TYR A 301 -22.36 5.56 21.61
N LEU A 302 -21.49 4.64 22.03
CA LEU A 302 -21.88 3.38 22.67
C LEU A 302 -22.62 3.62 23.98
N ALA A 303 -22.25 4.64 24.75
CA ALA A 303 -22.97 5.01 25.98
C ALA A 303 -24.45 5.30 25.72
N GLU A 304 -24.74 6.01 24.66
CA GLU A 304 -26.12 6.34 24.28
C GLU A 304 -26.86 5.13 23.71
N ILE A 305 -26.17 4.28 22.93
CA ILE A 305 -26.68 3.01 22.44
C ILE A 305 -27.06 2.10 23.60
N PHE A 306 -26.19 1.95 24.62
CA PHE A 306 -26.48 1.16 25.80
C PHE A 306 -27.65 1.75 26.62
N ARG A 307 -27.66 3.07 26.83
CA ARG A 307 -28.74 3.76 27.54
C ARG A 307 -30.10 3.51 26.88
N ALA A 308 -30.18 3.70 25.56
CA ALA A 308 -31.40 3.43 24.81
C ALA A 308 -31.78 1.95 24.85
N GLY A 309 -30.82 1.05 24.74
CA GLY A 309 -31.03 -0.39 24.87
C GLY A 309 -31.58 -0.79 26.24
N ILE A 310 -31.01 -0.29 27.33
CA ILE A 310 -31.49 -0.56 28.70
C ILE A 310 -32.90 -0.02 28.88
N GLN A 311 -33.19 1.20 28.46
CA GLN A 311 -34.51 1.82 28.54
C GLN A 311 -35.57 1.13 27.67
N SER A 312 -35.16 0.38 26.65
CA SER A 312 -36.09 -0.41 25.83
C SER A 312 -36.57 -1.71 26.50
N ILE A 313 -35.95 -2.13 27.61
CA ILE A 313 -36.38 -3.33 28.35
C ILE A 313 -37.67 -3.04 29.10
N ASN A 314 -38.62 -3.98 29.00
CA ASN A 314 -39.91 -3.84 29.68
C ASN A 314 -39.73 -3.73 31.22
N THR A 315 -40.44 -2.77 31.84
CA THR A 315 -40.37 -2.51 33.28
C THR A 315 -40.71 -3.74 34.11
N GLY A 316 -41.58 -4.63 33.62
CA GLY A 316 -41.90 -5.91 34.26
C GLY A 316 -40.70 -6.84 34.46
N GLN A 317 -39.61 -6.72 33.66
CA GLN A 317 -38.37 -7.46 33.90
C GLN A 317 -37.65 -6.98 35.17
N PHE A 318 -37.70 -5.70 35.43
CA PHE A 318 -37.13 -5.09 36.64
C PHE A 318 -37.96 -5.47 37.87
N GLU A 319 -39.29 -5.48 37.74
CA GLU A 319 -40.21 -5.82 38.81
C GLU A 319 -40.13 -7.31 39.18
N ALA A 320 -40.10 -8.19 38.17
CA ALA A 320 -39.96 -9.63 38.39
C ALA A 320 -38.65 -9.98 39.08
N ALA A 321 -37.52 -9.37 38.66
CA ALA A 321 -36.22 -9.58 39.29
C ALA A 321 -36.24 -9.15 40.77
N ARG A 322 -36.87 -8.01 41.08
CA ARG A 322 -37.01 -7.54 42.46
C ARG A 322 -37.89 -8.45 43.30
N SER A 323 -38.98 -8.97 42.72
CA SER A 323 -39.88 -9.91 43.42
C SER A 323 -39.16 -11.23 43.75
N LEU A 324 -38.12 -11.59 43.02
CA LEU A 324 -37.21 -12.71 43.30
C LEU A 324 -36.12 -12.37 44.32
N GLY A 325 -36.17 -11.19 44.97
CA GLY A 325 -35.20 -10.75 45.97
C GLY A 325 -33.87 -10.22 45.40
N MET A 326 -33.78 -10.00 44.09
CA MET A 326 -32.54 -9.47 43.47
C MET A 326 -32.34 -7.99 43.81
N ASN A 327 -31.12 -7.65 44.26
CA ASN A 327 -30.75 -6.24 44.42
C ASN A 327 -30.57 -5.56 43.05
N GLY A 328 -30.41 -4.22 43.04
CA GLY A 328 -30.32 -3.46 41.81
C GLY A 328 -29.13 -3.85 40.89
N ALA A 329 -27.99 -4.19 41.48
CA ALA A 329 -26.82 -4.65 40.71
C ALA A 329 -27.08 -6.03 40.12
N GLN A 330 -27.59 -6.98 40.89
CA GLN A 330 -27.95 -8.31 40.40
C GLN A 330 -29.00 -8.24 39.28
N THR A 331 -30.06 -7.43 39.46
CA THR A 331 -31.04 -7.19 38.40
C THR A 331 -30.37 -6.67 37.12
N MET A 332 -29.48 -5.69 37.25
CA MET A 332 -28.81 -5.09 36.09
C MET A 332 -27.88 -6.11 35.37
N PHE A 333 -26.97 -6.77 36.09
CA PHE A 333 -26.00 -7.65 35.48
C PHE A 333 -26.55 -9.01 35.02
N TYR A 334 -27.49 -9.61 35.75
CA TYR A 334 -27.98 -10.95 35.40
C TYR A 334 -29.22 -10.94 34.53
N VAL A 335 -30.03 -9.87 34.56
CA VAL A 335 -31.32 -9.84 33.83
C VAL A 335 -31.31 -8.83 32.72
N ILE A 336 -30.94 -7.57 33.00
CA ILE A 336 -31.10 -6.46 32.05
C ILE A 336 -29.99 -6.41 31.00
N ILE A 337 -28.70 -6.43 31.40
CA ILE A 337 -27.59 -6.32 30.48
C ILE A 337 -27.57 -7.43 29.42
N PRO A 338 -27.79 -8.74 29.75
CA PRO A 338 -27.79 -9.80 28.73
C PRO A 338 -28.90 -9.61 27.69
N GLN A 339 -30.05 -9.08 28.11
CA GLN A 339 -31.11 -8.76 27.16
C GLN A 339 -30.80 -7.50 26.34
N THR A 340 -30.22 -6.49 26.98
CA THR A 340 -29.80 -5.25 26.33
C THR A 340 -28.78 -5.53 25.22
N ILE A 341 -27.72 -6.28 25.52
CA ILE A 341 -26.64 -6.62 24.54
C ILE A 341 -27.28 -7.21 23.29
N ARG A 342 -28.16 -8.20 23.41
CA ARG A 342 -28.83 -8.81 22.26
C ARG A 342 -29.61 -7.81 21.40
N ARG A 343 -30.14 -6.76 21.99
CA ARG A 343 -30.89 -5.71 21.27
C ARG A 343 -30.02 -4.68 20.62
N VAL A 344 -28.87 -4.35 21.24
CA VAL A 344 -27.99 -3.28 20.76
C VAL A 344 -26.90 -3.76 19.79
N ILE A 345 -26.65 -5.09 19.67
CA ILE A 345 -25.64 -5.63 18.77
C ILE A 345 -25.72 -5.08 17.33
N PRO A 346 -26.89 -4.98 16.67
CA PRO A 346 -26.93 -4.42 15.32
C PRO A 346 -26.43 -2.98 15.26
N THR A 347 -26.89 -2.14 16.20
CA THR A 347 -26.48 -0.74 16.29
C THR A 347 -24.98 -0.61 16.64
N MET A 348 -24.48 -1.50 17.54
CA MET A 348 -23.05 -1.57 17.85
C MET A 348 -22.22 -1.97 16.62
N THR A 349 -22.74 -2.89 15.79
CA THR A 349 -22.05 -3.27 14.54
C THR A 349 -22.01 -2.09 13.55
N SER A 350 -23.06 -1.27 13.50
CA SER A 350 -23.05 -0.03 12.71
C SER A 350 -22.00 0.95 13.21
N GLU A 351 -21.84 1.08 14.53
CA GLU A 351 -20.79 1.91 15.15
C GLU A 351 -19.37 1.37 14.83
N PHE A 352 -19.20 0.04 14.82
CA PHE A 352 -17.94 -0.58 14.37
C PHE A 352 -17.60 -0.20 12.93
N ILE A 353 -18.57 -0.26 12.01
CA ILE A 353 -18.36 0.15 10.60
C ILE A 353 -18.01 1.63 10.53
N LEU A 354 -18.64 2.47 11.32
CA LEU A 354 -18.36 3.91 11.36
C LEU A 354 -16.93 4.15 11.83
N MET A 355 -16.52 3.56 12.97
CA MET A 355 -15.16 3.66 13.49
C MET A 355 -14.12 3.19 12.46
N TYR A 356 -14.40 2.10 11.72
CA TYR A 356 -13.50 1.62 10.68
C TYR A 356 -13.29 2.64 9.56
N LYS A 357 -14.32 3.35 9.14
CA LYS A 357 -14.21 4.45 8.16
C LYS A 357 -13.50 5.66 8.77
N ASP A 358 -13.75 5.96 10.02
CA ASP A 358 -13.20 7.09 10.74
C ASP A 358 -11.69 6.98 10.98
N THR A 359 -11.10 5.77 10.88
CA THR A 359 -9.63 5.62 10.88
C THR A 359 -8.97 6.46 9.78
N SER A 360 -9.65 6.70 8.65
CA SER A 360 -9.17 7.53 7.55
C SER A 360 -8.86 8.97 7.95
N LEU A 361 -9.53 9.51 8.97
CA LEU A 361 -9.28 10.85 9.47
C LEU A 361 -7.90 10.98 10.13
N LEU A 362 -7.34 9.87 10.62
CA LEU A 362 -6.01 9.84 11.23
C LEU A 362 -4.88 10.07 10.22
N ALA A 363 -5.15 9.90 8.92
CA ALA A 363 -4.21 10.29 7.86
C ALA A 363 -3.84 11.78 7.92
N ALA A 364 -4.75 12.63 8.37
CA ALA A 364 -4.51 14.06 8.45
C ALA A 364 -3.44 14.46 9.50
N VAL A 365 -3.18 13.57 10.44
CA VAL A 365 -2.18 13.76 11.50
C VAL A 365 -0.97 12.82 11.38
N GLY A 366 -0.84 12.15 10.22
CA GLY A 366 0.35 11.37 9.87
C GLY A 366 0.33 9.90 10.29
N VAL A 367 -0.79 9.36 10.74
CA VAL A 367 -0.92 7.91 10.98
C VAL A 367 -0.90 7.17 9.64
N MET A 368 0.04 6.22 9.49
CA MET A 368 0.27 5.46 8.26
C MET A 368 -0.78 4.34 8.12
N GLU A 369 -2.00 4.71 7.76
CA GLU A 369 -3.12 3.82 7.47
C GLU A 369 -3.51 3.90 5.97
N ILE A 370 -4.62 3.29 5.56
CA ILE A 370 -5.07 3.18 4.16
C ILE A 370 -4.98 4.54 3.41
N MET A 371 -5.58 5.56 4.00
CA MET A 371 -5.75 6.88 3.36
C MET A 371 -4.42 7.61 3.24
N MET A 372 -3.54 7.48 4.26
CA MET A 372 -2.22 8.10 4.25
C MET A 372 -1.31 7.48 3.18
N PHE A 373 -1.26 6.15 3.06
CA PHE A 373 -0.51 5.50 1.99
C PHE A 373 -1.05 5.87 0.61
N SER A 374 -2.37 5.88 0.44
CA SER A 374 -2.97 6.29 -0.84
C SER A 374 -2.65 7.73 -1.21
N LYS A 375 -2.68 8.64 -0.22
CA LYS A 375 -2.28 10.05 -0.38
C LYS A 375 -0.81 10.19 -0.80
N THR A 376 0.08 9.42 -0.18
CA THR A 376 1.51 9.45 -0.49
C THR A 376 1.77 8.98 -1.92
N ILE A 377 1.16 7.86 -2.35
CA ILE A 377 1.32 7.36 -3.72
C ILE A 377 0.71 8.35 -4.72
N THR A 378 -0.47 8.89 -4.44
CA THR A 378 -1.12 9.92 -5.29
C THR A 378 -0.24 11.17 -5.44
N ALA A 379 0.38 11.62 -4.36
CA ALA A 379 1.30 12.78 -4.40
C ALA A 379 2.56 12.50 -5.23
N ALA A 380 3.06 11.26 -5.20
CA ALA A 380 4.23 10.86 -5.96
C ALA A 380 3.94 10.62 -7.45
N THR A 381 2.75 10.10 -7.79
CA THR A 381 2.40 9.71 -9.16
C THR A 381 1.54 10.74 -9.90
N GLY A 382 0.94 11.70 -9.20
CA GLY A 382 -0.06 12.62 -9.76
C GLY A 382 -1.37 11.94 -10.16
N ASN A 383 -1.60 10.69 -9.74
CA ASN A 383 -2.71 9.84 -10.19
C ASN A 383 -3.65 9.52 -9.02
N VAL A 384 -4.95 9.47 -9.29
CA VAL A 384 -6.02 9.28 -8.29
C VAL A 384 -6.32 7.79 -8.04
N THR A 385 -5.84 6.89 -8.89
CA THR A 385 -6.05 5.43 -8.79
C THR A 385 -5.80 4.86 -7.39
N PRO A 386 -4.78 5.27 -6.59
CA PRO A 386 -4.56 4.76 -5.25
C PRO A 386 -5.75 4.96 -4.29
N TYR A 387 -6.52 6.04 -4.46
CA TYR A 387 -7.74 6.25 -3.66
C TYR A 387 -8.87 5.29 -4.06
N ILE A 388 -8.93 4.88 -5.34
CA ILE A 388 -9.87 3.85 -5.79
C ILE A 388 -9.50 2.49 -5.19
N VAL A 389 -8.21 2.16 -5.14
CA VAL A 389 -7.70 0.97 -4.45
C VAL A 389 -8.07 1.01 -2.96
N ALA A 390 -7.87 2.16 -2.29
CA ALA A 390 -8.29 2.36 -0.90
C ALA A 390 -9.79 2.13 -0.70
N ALA A 391 -10.63 2.68 -1.59
CA ALA A 391 -12.07 2.47 -1.54
C ALA A 391 -12.42 0.97 -1.62
N GLY A 392 -11.71 0.19 -2.46
CA GLY A 392 -11.84 -1.25 -2.53
C GLY A 392 -11.57 -1.93 -1.18
N PHE A 393 -10.50 -1.56 -0.48
CA PHE A 393 -10.19 -2.09 0.85
C PHE A 393 -11.22 -1.72 1.91
N TYR A 394 -11.79 -0.50 1.87
CA TYR A 394 -12.90 -0.15 2.74
C TYR A 394 -14.13 -1.02 2.47
N LEU A 395 -14.46 -1.30 1.20
CA LEU A 395 -15.61 -2.11 0.81
C LEU A 395 -15.48 -3.58 1.22
N ILE A 396 -14.27 -4.14 1.24
CA ILE A 396 -14.01 -5.53 1.67
C ILE A 396 -14.54 -5.78 3.09
N VAL A 397 -14.45 -4.81 3.99
CA VAL A 397 -14.96 -4.93 5.37
C VAL A 397 -16.41 -4.45 5.47
N THR A 398 -16.73 -3.31 4.87
CA THR A 398 -18.04 -2.68 5.10
C THR A 398 -19.19 -3.45 4.47
N ILE A 399 -19.00 -4.05 3.27
CA ILE A 399 -20.08 -4.81 2.61
C ILE A 399 -20.48 -6.06 3.40
N PRO A 400 -19.54 -6.95 3.83
CA PRO A 400 -19.90 -8.11 4.64
C PRO A 400 -20.56 -7.71 5.98
N MET A 401 -20.02 -6.67 6.63
CA MET A 401 -20.57 -6.19 7.91
C MET A 401 -21.99 -5.63 7.75
N THR A 402 -22.25 -4.87 6.69
CA THR A 402 -23.62 -4.38 6.39
C THR A 402 -24.59 -5.53 6.13
N LYS A 403 -24.17 -6.57 5.38
CA LYS A 403 -25.00 -7.78 5.19
C LYS A 403 -25.29 -8.49 6.51
N LEU A 404 -24.30 -8.56 7.42
CA LEU A 404 -24.47 -9.13 8.75
C LEU A 404 -25.53 -8.36 9.55
N ILE A 405 -25.46 -7.03 9.60
CA ILE A 405 -26.45 -6.18 10.28
C ILE A 405 -27.85 -6.46 9.75
N ASN A 406 -28.03 -6.39 8.43
CA ASN A 406 -29.32 -6.62 7.78
C ASN A 406 -29.90 -8.02 8.14
N SER A 407 -29.05 -9.05 8.17
CA SER A 407 -29.45 -10.40 8.57
C SER A 407 -29.89 -10.46 10.04
N MET A 408 -29.17 -9.77 10.92
CA MET A 408 -29.51 -9.71 12.35
C MET A 408 -30.82 -8.96 12.58
N GLU A 409 -31.04 -7.83 11.92
CA GLU A 409 -32.31 -7.06 12.00
C GLU A 409 -33.49 -7.86 11.50
N GLN A 410 -33.36 -8.55 10.37
CA GLN A 410 -34.42 -9.43 9.84
C GLN A 410 -34.78 -10.56 10.80
N ARG A 411 -33.78 -11.20 11.44
CA ARG A 411 -34.03 -12.26 12.45
C ARG A 411 -34.79 -11.71 13.65
N MET A 412 -34.44 -10.51 14.12
CA MET A 412 -35.15 -9.87 15.25
C MET A 412 -36.57 -9.44 14.86
N ALA A 413 -36.78 -8.91 13.67
CA ALA A 413 -38.10 -8.54 13.14
C ALA A 413 -38.96 -9.78 12.86
N GLY A 414 -38.41 -10.86 12.30
CA GLY A 414 -39.12 -12.11 12.02
C GLY A 414 -39.62 -12.82 13.27
N GLY A 415 -38.84 -12.79 14.37
CA GLY A 415 -39.26 -13.30 15.66
C GLY A 415 -40.47 -12.55 16.23
N ARG A 416 -40.61 -11.25 15.99
CA ARG A 416 -41.75 -10.43 16.39
C ARG A 416 -43.01 -10.75 15.58
N ARG A 417 -42.89 -11.04 14.27
CA ARG A 417 -44.04 -11.42 13.42
C ARG A 417 -44.59 -12.80 13.77
N LYS A 418 -43.74 -13.81 14.06
CA LYS A 418 -44.17 -15.15 14.50
C LYS A 418 -44.88 -15.10 15.85
N ARG A 419 -44.39 -14.25 16.80
CA ARG A 419 -45.00 -14.11 18.13
C ARG A 419 -46.35 -13.38 18.08
N LYS A 420 -46.57 -12.40 17.19
CA LYS A 420 -47.88 -11.77 16.96
C LYS A 420 -48.87 -12.75 16.32
N LYS A 421 -48.46 -13.59 15.35
CA LYS A 421 -49.32 -14.61 14.74
C LYS A 421 -49.72 -15.72 15.74
N GLY A 422 -48.79 -16.14 16.63
CA GLY A 422 -49.10 -17.15 17.66
C GLY A 422 -49.98 -16.62 18.78
N ALA A 423 -49.90 -15.33 19.13
CA ALA A 423 -50.79 -14.71 20.16
C ALA A 423 -52.22 -14.49 19.66
N HIS A 424 -52.41 -14.31 18.34
CA HIS A 424 -53.74 -14.23 17.75
C HIS A 424 -54.41 -15.61 17.47
N ALA A 425 -53.62 -16.67 17.37
CA ALA A 425 -54.13 -18.02 17.15
C ALA A 425 -54.64 -18.69 18.44
N GLY A 426 -54.37 -18.10 19.63
CA GLY A 426 -54.78 -18.64 20.93
C GLY A 426 -55.96 -17.95 21.60
N LEU A 427 -56.47 -16.88 21.02
CA LEU A 427 -57.70 -16.22 21.51
C LEU A 427 -58.82 -16.51 20.52
N GLY A 428 -59.78 -17.31 20.95
CA GLY A 428 -60.96 -17.66 20.17
C GLY A 428 -61.64 -16.43 19.58
N SER A 429 -62.07 -16.56 18.35
CA SER A 429 -62.80 -15.57 17.57
C SER A 429 -64.06 -15.10 18.31
N ASN A 430 -64.00 -13.94 18.91
CA ASN A 430 -65.25 -13.24 19.37
C ASN A 430 -65.70 -12.35 18.18
N PRO A 431 -66.94 -12.44 17.72
CA PRO A 431 -67.45 -11.74 16.53
C PRO A 431 -67.57 -10.22 16.66
N THR A 432 -67.18 -9.63 17.79
CA THR A 432 -67.41 -8.19 18.09
C THR A 432 -66.20 -7.26 17.76
N ASP A 433 -65.09 -7.77 17.30
CA ASP A 433 -63.87 -6.93 17.05
C ASP A 433 -63.74 -6.43 15.59
N ALA A 434 -64.82 -6.37 14.84
CA ALA A 434 -64.83 -6.00 13.40
C ALA A 434 -64.90 -4.48 13.15
N ILE A 435 -64.73 -3.60 14.15
CA ILE A 435 -64.83 -2.14 13.94
C ILE A 435 -63.70 -1.42 14.70
N LEU A 436 -62.45 -1.50 14.21
CA LEU A 436 -61.45 -0.45 14.42
C LEU A 436 -60.60 -0.33 13.13
N PRO A 437 -60.51 0.87 12.52
CA PRO A 437 -59.74 1.04 11.31
C PRO A 437 -58.24 0.96 11.61
N ASP A 438 -57.53 0.25 10.77
CA ASP A 438 -56.11 0.04 10.78
C ASP A 438 -55.38 1.40 10.76
N SER A 439 -54.62 1.73 11.81
CA SER A 439 -53.92 3.01 11.97
C SER A 439 -52.91 3.28 10.85
N ASP A 440 -52.41 2.22 10.21
CA ASP A 440 -51.47 2.34 9.09
C ASP A 440 -52.17 2.75 7.78
N ALA A 441 -53.46 2.42 7.62
CA ALA A 441 -54.26 2.86 6.48
C ALA A 441 -54.70 4.32 6.61
N ALA A 442 -54.82 4.86 7.83
CA ALA A 442 -55.13 6.26 8.10
C ALA A 442 -53.94 7.17 7.82
N VAL A 443 -52.71 6.72 8.18
CA VAL A 443 -51.44 7.45 7.87
C VAL A 443 -51.18 7.48 6.36
N ALA A 444 -51.38 6.36 5.67
CA ALA A 444 -51.18 6.29 4.21
C ALA A 444 -52.22 7.15 3.44
N ARG A 445 -53.44 7.33 3.99
CA ARG A 445 -54.44 8.25 3.40
C ARG A 445 -54.09 9.72 3.66
N SER A 446 -53.56 10.07 4.83
CA SER A 446 -53.13 11.46 5.10
C SER A 446 -51.99 11.91 4.22
N ILE A 447 -51.03 11.01 3.92
CA ILE A 447 -49.92 11.30 3.00
C ILE A 447 -50.41 11.49 1.55
N ARG A 448 -51.38 10.66 1.09
CA ARG A 448 -51.97 10.82 -0.24
C ARG A 448 -52.86 12.07 -0.38
N MET A 449 -53.51 12.52 0.69
CA MET A 449 -54.30 13.78 0.65
C MET A 449 -53.42 15.02 0.62
N SER A 450 -52.20 14.99 1.19
CA SER A 450 -51.25 16.11 1.08
C SER A 450 -50.67 16.29 -0.33
N GLU A 451 -50.55 15.20 -1.07
CA GLU A 451 -50.06 15.25 -2.47
C GLU A 451 -51.16 15.71 -3.46
N THR A 452 -52.45 15.57 -3.10
CA THR A 452 -53.55 15.99 -3.99
C THR A 452 -53.89 17.49 -3.87
N PHE A 453 -53.39 18.16 -2.80
CA PHE A 453 -53.61 19.65 -2.62
C PHE A 453 -52.45 20.49 -3.15
N ALA A 454 -51.39 19.95 -3.71
CA ALA A 454 -50.37 20.64 -4.47
C ALA A 454 -50.75 20.62 -5.97
N GLY A 455 -51.81 21.32 -6.32
CA GLY A 455 -52.22 21.54 -7.69
C GLY A 455 -51.19 22.48 -8.42
N PRO A 456 -51.05 22.35 -9.75
CA PRO A 456 -50.08 23.15 -10.51
C PRO A 456 -50.54 24.60 -10.53
N GLY A 457 -49.83 25.47 -9.83
CA GLY A 457 -49.99 26.90 -9.80
C GLY A 457 -49.51 27.53 -11.11
N ALA A 458 -50.37 28.28 -11.70
CA ALA A 458 -50.30 28.96 -12.96
C ALA A 458 -49.01 29.74 -13.22
N VAL A 459 -48.54 29.57 -14.44
CA VAL A 459 -47.66 30.51 -15.14
C VAL A 459 -48.43 31.83 -15.33
N GLY A 460 -47.95 32.90 -14.71
CA GLY A 460 -48.38 34.25 -14.94
C GLY A 460 -47.32 34.99 -15.74
N ASP A 461 -47.62 35.23 -17.01
CA ASP A 461 -46.94 36.24 -17.84
C ASP A 461 -47.08 37.60 -17.18
N ASP A 462 -46.02 38.38 -17.11
CA ASP A 462 -46.11 39.83 -17.10
C ASP A 462 -44.85 40.47 -17.73
N PRO A 463 -45.05 41.57 -18.50
CA PRO A 463 -44.07 42.08 -19.43
C PRO A 463 -43.14 43.14 -18.81
N SER A 464 -41.98 43.27 -19.41
CA SER A 464 -41.03 44.35 -19.18
C SER A 464 -41.63 45.76 -19.28
N PRO A 465 -41.01 46.73 -18.59
CA PRO A 465 -40.59 47.90 -19.34
C PRO A 465 -39.11 48.28 -19.14
N SER A 466 -38.57 48.65 -20.28
CA SER A 466 -37.41 49.46 -20.53
C SER A 466 -37.17 50.64 -19.58
N GLY A 467 -35.93 50.86 -19.16
CA GLY A 467 -35.49 52.08 -18.48
C GLY A 467 -33.96 52.25 -18.60
N ARG A 468 -33.51 53.01 -19.59
CA ARG A 468 -32.17 53.63 -19.68
C ARG A 468 -31.88 54.48 -18.45
N LEU A 469 -30.61 54.57 -18.08
CA LEU A 469 -29.77 55.78 -17.91
C LEU A 469 -28.47 55.41 -17.22
N SER A 470 -27.36 55.50 -17.93
CA SER A 470 -26.22 56.44 -17.82
C SER A 470 -25.74 56.81 -16.40
N HIS A 471 -24.58 56.30 -16.00
CA HIS A 471 -23.31 57.02 -15.78
C HIS A 471 -22.19 56.02 -15.62
#